data_54c2360fc736609a55f1c49ba4426559
#
_entry.id   54c2360fc736609a55f1c49ba4426559
#
_cell.length_a   1.000
_cell.length_b   1.000
_cell.length_c   1.000
_cell.angle_alpha   90.00
_cell.angle_beta   90.00
_cell.angle_gamma   90.00
#
_symmetry.space_group_name_H-M   'P 1'
#
loop_
_entity.id
_entity.type
_entity.pdbx_description
1 polymer ?
#
loop_
_entity_poly.entity_id
_entity_poly.type
_entity_poly.pdbx_seq_one_letter_code
_entity_poly.pdbx_strand_id
1 'polypeptide(L)'
;MIYADNAATTKIDEDALNLMIELQKKYFANPSSSYKISRPLKKILQESREKIAACINAEPEEIYFTSGGTESNNWAIKNFILASLNEKPSIITSSIEHKSVLNSCIAMKKFFGTKIIKLPVNNFGEVNPDDLRKKITKRMQMISIMLANNEVGTIQPIKKLAEIAHELEKIFHTDAVQAVGHIPIDVKNLGVDMLSASAHKFNGSKGTGFLYAEKNLKIFPYIDGGGQEFSMRGGTENIPAIAAMALALEKNYREMKKNIEKVSAVAKILIERLKDNNIDFIINGGENRLPGHLNLSFKNFDGETLMNRLDLKNIFVSTGSACNSKILKISHVLQALKIPKDYIRGTIRITFGKENIPDDAENIAKNLLQILKTSP
;
A
#
# COMPACT_ATOMS: atom_id res chain seq x y z
N MET A 1 24.50 4.83 7.79
CA MET A 1 23.25 5.21 7.11
C MET A 1 22.17 4.19 7.50
N ILE A 2 21.07 4.65 8.10
CA ILE A 2 19.95 3.78 8.49
C ILE A 2 18.70 4.24 7.74
N TYR A 3 18.18 3.39 6.85
CA TYR A 3 16.93 3.65 6.15
C TYR A 3 15.78 2.95 6.88
N ALA A 4 14.90 3.72 7.49
CA ALA A 4 13.75 3.26 8.26
C ALA A 4 12.43 3.91 7.80
N ASP A 5 12.30 4.09 6.47
CA ASP A 5 11.08 4.62 5.81
C ASP A 5 10.59 3.70 4.69
N ASN A 6 10.59 2.38 4.94
CA ASN A 6 10.20 1.37 3.95
C ASN A 6 8.73 1.47 3.51
N ALA A 7 7.86 2.07 4.31
CA ALA A 7 6.48 2.37 3.90
C ALA A 7 6.38 3.47 2.82
N ALA A 8 7.39 4.35 2.68
CA ALA A 8 7.44 5.32 1.57
C ALA A 8 7.88 4.64 0.27
N THR A 9 9.01 3.90 0.31
CA THR A 9 9.51 3.08 -0.79
C THR A 9 10.56 2.11 -0.22
N THR A 10 10.77 0.97 -0.86
CA THR A 10 11.82 0.03 -0.47
C THR A 10 13.00 0.10 -1.44
N LYS A 11 14.19 -0.35 -0.98
CA LYS A 11 15.31 -0.62 -1.87
C LYS A 11 14.92 -1.78 -2.79
N ILE A 12 15.22 -1.67 -4.09
CA ILE A 12 15.00 -2.77 -5.03
C ILE A 12 15.86 -3.97 -4.63
N ASP A 13 15.28 -5.17 -4.73
CA ASP A 13 16.02 -6.43 -4.54
C ASP A 13 17.12 -6.55 -5.60
N GLU A 14 18.32 -6.99 -5.20
CA GLU A 14 19.48 -7.00 -6.09
C GLU A 14 19.32 -7.98 -7.26
N ASP A 15 18.74 -9.17 -7.01
CA ASP A 15 18.47 -10.13 -8.09
C ASP A 15 17.39 -9.60 -9.05
N ALA A 16 16.38 -8.92 -8.50
CA ALA A 16 15.36 -8.28 -9.32
C ALA A 16 15.92 -7.14 -10.18
N LEU A 17 16.84 -6.35 -9.64
CA LEU A 17 17.56 -5.32 -10.41
C LEU A 17 18.43 -5.93 -11.51
N ASN A 18 19.19 -6.97 -11.19
CA ASN A 18 20.06 -7.66 -12.15
C ASN A 18 19.25 -8.28 -13.28
N LEU A 19 18.13 -8.94 -12.96
CA LEU A 19 17.20 -9.47 -13.95
C LEU A 19 16.65 -8.37 -14.87
N MET A 20 16.25 -7.23 -14.29
CA MET A 20 15.73 -6.11 -15.06
C MET A 20 16.77 -5.57 -16.05
N ILE A 21 18.02 -5.42 -15.61
CA ILE A 21 19.13 -4.96 -16.45
C ILE A 21 19.44 -5.96 -17.57
N GLU A 22 19.48 -7.26 -17.24
CA GLU A 22 19.72 -8.33 -18.23
C GLU A 22 18.65 -8.31 -19.32
N LEU A 23 17.38 -8.30 -18.91
CA LEU A 23 16.25 -8.30 -19.85
C LEU A 23 16.24 -7.05 -20.72
N GLN A 24 16.52 -5.87 -20.16
CA GLN A 24 16.59 -4.61 -20.91
C GLN A 24 17.70 -4.62 -21.97
N LYS A 25 18.84 -5.26 -21.69
CA LYS A 25 19.95 -5.38 -22.64
C LYS A 25 19.69 -6.43 -23.74
N LYS A 26 19.07 -7.57 -23.36
CA LYS A 26 18.96 -8.73 -24.23
C LYS A 26 17.72 -8.69 -25.11
N TYR A 27 16.61 -8.13 -24.61
CA TYR A 27 15.31 -8.19 -25.26
C TYR A 27 14.72 -6.79 -25.46
N PHE A 28 15.02 -6.21 -26.62
CA PHE A 28 14.55 -4.87 -27.00
C PHE A 28 13.33 -4.89 -27.94
N ALA A 29 12.87 -6.08 -28.37
CA ALA A 29 11.77 -6.19 -29.31
C ALA A 29 10.41 -5.90 -28.64
N ASN A 30 9.43 -5.53 -29.46
CA ASN A 30 8.06 -5.38 -29.00
C ASN A 30 7.43 -6.76 -28.76
N PRO A 31 6.89 -7.06 -27.56
CA PRO A 31 6.27 -8.36 -27.27
C PRO A 31 5.08 -8.68 -28.16
N SER A 32 4.34 -7.67 -28.67
CA SER A 32 3.19 -7.88 -29.55
C SER A 32 3.56 -8.35 -30.96
N SER A 33 4.84 -8.22 -31.35
CA SER A 33 5.30 -8.63 -32.67
C SER A 33 5.29 -10.15 -32.87
N SER A 34 5.15 -10.60 -34.15
CA SER A 34 5.07 -12.02 -34.47
C SER A 34 6.41 -12.72 -34.74
N TYR A 35 7.49 -11.94 -34.88
CA TYR A 35 8.80 -12.50 -35.23
C TYR A 35 9.51 -13.16 -34.03
N LYS A 36 10.52 -14.01 -34.36
CA LYS A 36 11.17 -14.95 -33.43
C LYS A 36 11.72 -14.29 -32.14
N ILE A 37 12.32 -13.09 -32.25
CA ILE A 37 12.95 -12.40 -31.11
C ILE A 37 11.92 -11.92 -30.06
N SER A 38 10.64 -11.78 -30.40
CA SER A 38 9.57 -11.39 -29.49
C SER A 38 8.98 -12.53 -28.67
N ARG A 39 9.19 -13.78 -29.10
CA ARG A 39 8.60 -14.96 -28.43
C ARG A 39 9.05 -15.13 -26.98
N PRO A 40 10.35 -14.95 -26.63
CA PRO A 40 10.78 -15.01 -25.23
C PRO A 40 10.10 -13.97 -24.34
N LEU A 41 9.83 -12.78 -24.87
CA LEU A 41 9.18 -11.70 -24.13
C LEU A 41 7.74 -12.03 -23.73
N LYS A 42 6.97 -12.67 -24.66
CA LYS A 42 5.63 -13.17 -24.33
C LYS A 42 5.67 -14.22 -23.22
N LYS A 43 6.64 -15.12 -23.27
CA LYS A 43 6.84 -16.15 -22.25
C LYS A 43 7.18 -15.53 -20.89
N ILE A 44 8.14 -14.59 -20.85
CA ILE A 44 8.54 -13.88 -19.62
C ILE A 44 7.35 -13.12 -19.01
N LEU A 45 6.53 -12.45 -19.82
CA LEU A 45 5.35 -11.76 -19.37
C LEU A 45 4.34 -12.71 -18.74
N GLN A 46 4.09 -13.85 -19.38
CA GLN A 46 3.16 -14.86 -18.87
C GLN A 46 3.68 -15.52 -17.58
N GLU A 47 4.94 -15.92 -17.52
CA GLU A 47 5.57 -16.49 -16.31
C GLU A 47 5.55 -15.49 -15.14
N SER A 48 5.73 -14.19 -15.43
CA SER A 48 5.64 -13.15 -14.41
C SER A 48 4.23 -13.02 -13.84
N ARG A 49 3.22 -13.15 -14.69
CA ARG A 49 1.80 -13.13 -14.32
C ARG A 49 1.45 -14.33 -13.45
N GLU A 50 1.87 -15.53 -13.84
CA GLU A 50 1.69 -16.77 -13.09
C GLU A 50 2.31 -16.71 -11.69
N LYS A 51 3.54 -16.18 -11.58
CA LYS A 51 4.22 -16.00 -10.27
C LYS A 51 3.47 -15.05 -9.35
N ILE A 52 3.00 -13.92 -9.87
CA ILE A 52 2.24 -12.95 -9.07
C ILE A 52 0.90 -13.56 -8.64
N ALA A 53 0.18 -14.21 -9.54
CA ALA A 53 -1.08 -14.87 -9.25
C ALA A 53 -0.91 -15.93 -8.14
N ALA A 54 0.11 -16.78 -8.24
CA ALA A 54 0.43 -17.79 -7.23
C ALA A 54 0.71 -17.18 -5.84
N CYS A 55 1.37 -16.02 -5.78
CA CYS A 55 1.65 -15.35 -4.51
C CYS A 55 0.40 -14.88 -3.75
N ILE A 56 -0.70 -14.61 -4.45
CA ILE A 56 -1.92 -14.08 -3.83
C ILE A 56 -3.12 -15.03 -3.92
N ASN A 57 -2.90 -16.28 -4.37
CA ASN A 57 -3.93 -17.30 -4.61
C ASN A 57 -4.98 -16.86 -5.66
N ALA A 58 -4.52 -16.22 -6.75
CA ALA A 58 -5.30 -15.81 -7.91
C ALA A 58 -5.03 -16.70 -9.12
N GLU A 59 -5.87 -16.58 -10.17
CA GLU A 59 -5.57 -17.13 -11.50
C GLU A 59 -4.75 -16.09 -12.32
N PRO A 60 -3.89 -16.53 -13.26
CA PRO A 60 -3.08 -15.61 -14.06
C PRO A 60 -3.92 -14.56 -14.82
N GLU A 61 -5.09 -14.94 -15.34
CA GLU A 61 -5.99 -14.09 -16.11
C GLU A 61 -6.64 -12.98 -15.27
N GLU A 62 -6.54 -13.05 -13.94
CA GLU A 62 -7.06 -12.08 -12.99
C GLU A 62 -6.05 -10.95 -12.65
N ILE A 63 -4.83 -11.04 -13.20
CA ILE A 63 -3.76 -10.07 -12.95
C ILE A 63 -3.59 -9.13 -14.14
N TYR A 64 -3.67 -7.83 -13.91
CA TYR A 64 -3.45 -6.78 -14.91
C TYR A 64 -2.28 -5.91 -14.50
N PHE A 65 -1.26 -5.77 -15.34
CA PHE A 65 -0.10 -4.94 -15.05
C PHE A 65 -0.42 -3.45 -15.21
N THR A 66 0.06 -2.67 -14.26
CA THR A 66 -0.15 -1.22 -14.19
C THR A 66 1.19 -0.50 -13.92
N SER A 67 1.18 0.82 -13.94
CA SER A 67 2.34 1.63 -13.54
C SER A 67 2.53 1.73 -12.00
N GLY A 68 1.63 1.15 -11.21
CA GLY A 68 1.70 1.16 -9.75
C GLY A 68 0.34 1.29 -9.07
N GLY A 69 0.33 1.30 -7.75
CA GLY A 69 -0.89 1.32 -6.95
C GLY A 69 -1.84 2.49 -7.25
N THR A 70 -1.29 3.65 -7.62
CA THR A 70 -2.14 4.81 -7.98
C THR A 70 -2.96 4.52 -9.24
N GLU A 71 -2.37 3.92 -10.28
CA GLU A 71 -3.10 3.53 -11.49
C GLU A 71 -4.13 2.45 -11.15
N SER A 72 -3.73 1.41 -10.41
CA SER A 72 -4.62 0.31 -10.00
C SER A 72 -5.83 0.81 -9.19
N ASN A 73 -5.63 1.67 -8.20
CA ASN A 73 -6.71 2.28 -7.41
C ASN A 73 -7.65 3.16 -8.27
N ASN A 74 -7.08 3.94 -9.18
CA ASN A 74 -7.89 4.76 -10.10
C ASN A 74 -8.70 3.89 -11.06
N TRP A 75 -8.10 2.81 -11.58
CA TRP A 75 -8.80 1.87 -12.46
C TRP A 75 -9.98 1.24 -11.72
N ALA A 76 -9.74 0.63 -10.56
CA ALA A 76 -10.79 0.02 -9.74
C ALA A 76 -11.95 0.98 -9.48
N ILE A 77 -11.68 2.19 -8.97
CA ILE A 77 -12.72 3.14 -8.56
C ILE A 77 -13.47 3.71 -9.77
N LYS A 78 -12.76 4.15 -10.79
CA LYS A 78 -13.37 4.80 -11.96
C LYS A 78 -14.16 3.82 -12.81
N ASN A 79 -13.71 2.57 -12.91
CA ASN A 79 -14.35 1.55 -13.70
C ASN A 79 -15.83 1.38 -13.36
N PHE A 80 -16.15 1.16 -12.08
CA PHE A 80 -17.51 0.91 -11.64
C PHE A 80 -18.39 2.16 -11.60
N ILE A 81 -17.80 3.31 -11.31
CA ILE A 81 -18.52 4.56 -11.33
C ILE A 81 -18.94 4.92 -12.75
N LEU A 82 -18.04 4.79 -13.73
CA LEU A 82 -18.34 5.06 -15.15
C LEU A 82 -19.36 4.07 -15.72
N ALA A 83 -19.31 2.80 -15.32
CA ALA A 83 -20.28 1.80 -15.71
C ALA A 83 -21.72 2.08 -15.21
N SER A 84 -21.87 2.88 -14.17
CA SER A 84 -23.12 3.09 -13.44
C SER A 84 -23.66 4.54 -13.54
N LEU A 85 -23.22 5.32 -14.53
CA LEU A 85 -23.55 6.77 -14.61
C LEU A 85 -25.06 7.07 -14.62
N ASN A 86 -25.86 6.17 -15.20
CA ASN A 86 -27.32 6.33 -15.26
C ASN A 86 -28.03 6.11 -13.92
N GLU A 87 -27.35 5.57 -12.92
CA GLU A 87 -27.93 5.14 -11.63
C GLU A 87 -27.60 6.05 -10.45
N LYS A 88 -26.98 7.21 -10.68
CA LYS A 88 -26.43 8.06 -9.62
C LYS A 88 -25.46 7.28 -8.71
N PRO A 89 -24.30 6.92 -9.20
CA PRO A 89 -23.36 6.01 -8.54
C PRO A 89 -22.96 6.48 -7.15
N SER A 90 -22.72 5.54 -6.27
CA SER A 90 -22.20 5.81 -4.92
C SER A 90 -21.13 4.80 -4.51
N ILE A 91 -20.20 5.27 -3.70
CA ILE A 91 -19.07 4.48 -3.17
C ILE A 91 -18.95 4.67 -1.67
N ILE A 92 -18.67 3.57 -0.97
CA ILE A 92 -18.20 3.61 0.41
C ILE A 92 -16.68 3.46 0.42
N THR A 93 -16.01 4.26 1.25
CA THR A 93 -14.56 4.16 1.49
C THR A 93 -14.27 4.49 2.96
N SER A 94 -13.02 4.33 3.42
CA SER A 94 -12.67 4.71 4.78
C SER A 94 -12.19 6.17 4.88
N SER A 95 -12.13 6.70 6.09
CA SER A 95 -11.60 8.04 6.37
C SER A 95 -10.07 8.09 6.33
N ILE A 96 -9.38 6.94 6.28
CA ILE A 96 -7.93 6.80 6.37
C ILE A 96 -7.25 6.31 5.08
N GLU A 97 -7.96 6.32 3.96
CA GLU A 97 -7.44 5.84 2.67
C GLU A 97 -6.26 6.67 2.16
N HIS A 98 -5.44 6.01 1.33
CA HIS A 98 -4.42 6.72 0.57
C HIS A 98 -5.02 7.76 -0.37
N LYS A 99 -4.26 8.83 -0.66
CA LYS A 99 -4.71 9.93 -1.54
C LYS A 99 -5.14 9.48 -2.94
N SER A 100 -4.55 8.39 -3.47
CA SER A 100 -4.97 7.83 -4.77
C SER A 100 -6.41 7.33 -4.78
N VAL A 101 -6.90 6.80 -3.65
CA VAL A 101 -8.31 6.41 -3.46
C VAL A 101 -9.18 7.65 -3.20
N LEU A 102 -8.83 8.48 -2.22
CA LEU A 102 -9.63 9.64 -1.85
C LEU A 102 -9.80 10.64 -3.00
N ASN A 103 -8.70 10.94 -3.72
CA ASN A 103 -8.74 11.90 -4.82
C ASN A 103 -9.47 11.31 -6.05
N SER A 104 -9.37 10.00 -6.30
CA SER A 104 -10.18 9.34 -7.33
C SER A 104 -11.67 9.45 -7.01
N CYS A 105 -12.08 9.19 -5.77
CA CYS A 105 -13.46 9.40 -5.33
C CYS A 105 -13.91 10.86 -5.49
N ILE A 106 -13.06 11.83 -5.09
CA ILE A 106 -13.37 13.27 -5.23
C ILE A 106 -13.53 13.65 -6.71
N ALA A 107 -12.71 13.11 -7.61
CA ALA A 107 -12.84 13.34 -9.04
C ALA A 107 -14.20 12.80 -9.57
N MET A 108 -14.56 11.58 -9.17
CA MET A 108 -15.86 11.00 -9.54
C MET A 108 -17.05 11.82 -9.00
N LYS A 109 -16.95 12.34 -7.78
CA LYS A 109 -17.95 13.28 -7.24
C LYS A 109 -18.03 14.55 -8.06
N LYS A 110 -16.89 15.15 -8.40
CA LYS A 110 -16.82 16.42 -9.13
C LYS A 110 -17.40 16.31 -10.55
N PHE A 111 -17.05 15.25 -11.28
CA PHE A 111 -17.39 15.11 -12.69
C PHE A 111 -18.71 14.38 -12.95
N PHE A 112 -19.11 13.47 -12.05
CA PHE A 112 -20.24 12.56 -12.27
C PHE A 112 -21.27 12.60 -11.14
N GLY A 113 -21.12 13.47 -10.16
CA GLY A 113 -22.06 13.59 -9.04
C GLY A 113 -22.08 12.37 -8.09
N THR A 114 -21.06 11.50 -8.15
CA THR A 114 -20.95 10.30 -7.31
C THR A 114 -21.08 10.63 -5.83
N LYS A 115 -21.97 9.93 -5.12
CA LYS A 115 -22.08 10.05 -3.67
C LYS A 115 -20.95 9.27 -2.99
N ILE A 116 -20.16 9.96 -2.16
CA ILE A 116 -19.07 9.34 -1.39
C ILE A 116 -19.50 9.24 0.06
N ILE A 117 -19.43 8.05 0.63
CA ILE A 117 -19.65 7.80 2.06
C ILE A 117 -18.33 7.35 2.66
N LYS A 118 -17.79 8.13 3.60
CA LYS A 118 -16.59 7.77 4.35
C LYS A 118 -16.99 7.12 5.66
N LEU A 119 -16.52 5.89 5.89
CA LEU A 119 -16.65 5.23 7.17
C LEU A 119 -15.64 5.81 8.16
N PRO A 120 -16.05 6.08 9.39
CA PRO A 120 -15.12 6.43 10.47
C PRO A 120 -14.27 5.22 10.83
N VAL A 121 -13.19 5.48 11.55
CA VAL A 121 -12.37 4.47 12.21
C VAL A 121 -12.37 4.69 13.72
N ASN A 122 -12.06 3.64 14.47
CA ASN A 122 -11.81 3.75 15.91
C ASN A 122 -10.43 4.40 16.18
N ASN A 123 -10.06 4.56 17.45
CA ASN A 123 -8.79 5.17 17.85
C ASN A 123 -7.56 4.32 17.44
N PHE A 124 -7.76 3.08 17.00
CA PHE A 124 -6.74 2.19 16.47
C PHE A 124 -6.66 2.21 14.95
N GLY A 125 -7.51 3.01 14.28
CA GLY A 125 -7.56 3.11 12.82
C GLY A 125 -8.29 1.96 12.15
N GLU A 126 -9.14 1.22 12.85
CA GLU A 126 -9.93 0.11 12.29
C GLU A 126 -11.34 0.57 11.92
N VAL A 127 -11.82 0.13 10.77
CA VAL A 127 -13.21 0.28 10.33
C VAL A 127 -14.06 -0.75 11.07
N ASN A 128 -15.15 -0.30 11.70
CA ASN A 128 -16.10 -1.21 12.30
C ASN A 128 -17.02 -1.81 11.20
N PRO A 129 -17.11 -3.15 11.06
CA PRO A 129 -18.02 -3.81 10.12
C PRO A 129 -19.48 -3.41 10.30
N ASP A 130 -19.93 -3.14 11.53
CA ASP A 130 -21.30 -2.69 11.79
C ASP A 130 -21.58 -1.31 11.20
N ASP A 131 -20.59 -0.44 11.11
CA ASP A 131 -20.76 0.87 10.46
C ASP A 131 -20.92 0.72 8.94
N LEU A 132 -20.24 -0.25 8.32
CA LEU A 132 -20.48 -0.62 6.93
C LEU A 132 -21.92 -1.13 6.76
N ARG A 133 -22.36 -2.09 7.59
CA ARG A 133 -23.72 -2.66 7.53
C ARG A 133 -24.82 -1.61 7.63
N LYS A 134 -24.63 -0.59 8.46
CA LYS A 134 -25.59 0.53 8.62
C LYS A 134 -25.59 1.49 7.43
N LYS A 135 -24.49 1.60 6.70
CA LYS A 135 -24.33 2.61 5.61
C LYS A 135 -24.52 2.03 4.21
N ILE A 136 -24.35 0.72 4.04
CA ILE A 136 -24.50 0.06 2.76
C ILE A 136 -25.95 0.08 2.30
N THR A 137 -26.18 0.29 1.02
CA THR A 137 -27.53 0.34 0.43
C THR A 137 -27.51 -0.36 -0.93
N LYS A 138 -28.71 -0.78 -1.42
CA LYS A 138 -28.86 -1.41 -2.75
C LYS A 138 -28.35 -0.52 -3.90
N ARG A 139 -28.33 0.80 -3.73
CA ARG A 139 -27.88 1.76 -4.77
C ARG A 139 -26.37 1.94 -4.83
N MET A 140 -25.60 1.31 -3.93
CA MET A 140 -24.15 1.38 -3.98
C MET A 140 -23.59 0.49 -5.06
N GLN A 141 -22.50 0.96 -5.71
CA GLN A 141 -21.80 0.19 -6.73
C GLN A 141 -20.65 -0.57 -6.14
N MET A 142 -19.88 0.06 -5.24
CA MET A 142 -18.71 -0.58 -4.67
C MET A 142 -18.34 -0.06 -3.29
N ILE A 143 -17.57 -0.86 -2.58
CA ILE A 143 -16.84 -0.52 -1.35
C ILE A 143 -15.35 -0.59 -1.65
N SER A 144 -14.59 0.43 -1.19
CA SER A 144 -13.13 0.45 -1.33
C SER A 144 -12.51 0.79 0.01
N ILE A 145 -11.86 -0.18 0.64
CA ILE A 145 -11.21 -0.04 1.95
C ILE A 145 -9.82 -0.67 1.88
N MET A 146 -8.79 0.09 2.26
CA MET A 146 -7.42 -0.38 2.24
C MET A 146 -7.19 -1.57 3.17
N LEU A 147 -6.34 -2.51 2.79
CA LEU A 147 -6.01 -3.67 3.63
C LEU A 147 -5.14 -3.29 4.82
N ALA A 148 -4.15 -2.42 4.59
CA ALA A 148 -3.30 -1.92 5.67
C ALA A 148 -2.96 -0.44 5.46
N ASN A 149 -2.98 0.32 6.54
CA ASN A 149 -2.75 1.77 6.45
C ASN A 149 -1.25 2.11 6.36
N ASN A 150 -0.90 2.98 5.42
CA ASN A 150 0.48 3.37 5.15
C ASN A 150 1.12 4.29 6.20
N GLU A 151 0.34 4.90 7.09
CA GLU A 151 0.85 5.77 8.14
C GLU A 151 0.98 5.05 9.49
N VAL A 152 -0.06 4.33 9.92
CA VAL A 152 -0.11 3.69 11.25
C VAL A 152 0.04 2.17 11.20
N GLY A 153 0.04 1.58 10.00
CA GLY A 153 0.24 0.15 9.79
C GLY A 153 -0.97 -0.72 10.12
N THR A 154 -2.06 -0.20 10.67
CA THR A 154 -3.24 -0.95 11.09
C THR A 154 -3.81 -1.78 9.93
N ILE A 155 -4.03 -3.08 10.17
CA ILE A 155 -4.62 -4.04 9.23
C ILE A 155 -6.14 -4.04 9.44
N GLN A 156 -6.90 -3.91 8.34
CA GLN A 156 -8.35 -3.85 8.36
C GLN A 156 -8.98 -5.25 8.35
N PRO A 157 -10.18 -5.45 8.92
CA PRO A 157 -10.91 -6.72 8.91
C PRO A 157 -11.57 -6.99 7.54
N ILE A 158 -10.77 -7.03 6.45
CA ILE A 158 -11.22 -7.06 5.05
C ILE A 158 -12.20 -8.19 4.78
N LYS A 159 -11.90 -9.41 5.25
CA LYS A 159 -12.80 -10.57 5.05
C LYS A 159 -14.22 -10.28 5.51
N LYS A 160 -14.38 -9.79 6.74
CA LYS A 160 -15.70 -9.43 7.30
C LYS A 160 -16.38 -8.31 6.50
N LEU A 161 -15.61 -7.33 6.05
CA LEU A 161 -16.15 -6.20 5.27
C LEU A 161 -16.57 -6.65 3.87
N ALA A 162 -15.83 -7.55 3.23
CA ALA A 162 -16.16 -8.13 1.94
C ALA A 162 -17.42 -9.03 2.04
N GLU A 163 -17.52 -9.86 3.07
CA GLU A 163 -18.71 -10.67 3.34
C GLU A 163 -19.97 -9.80 3.43
N ILE A 164 -19.93 -8.68 4.17
CA ILE A 164 -21.05 -7.74 4.27
C ILE A 164 -21.37 -7.08 2.91
N ALA A 165 -20.35 -6.77 2.10
CA ALA A 165 -20.58 -6.23 0.77
C ALA A 165 -21.30 -7.24 -0.13
N HIS A 166 -20.89 -8.49 -0.11
CA HIS A 166 -21.45 -9.55 -0.93
C HIS A 166 -22.86 -9.97 -0.50
N GLU A 167 -23.22 -9.84 0.78
CA GLU A 167 -24.62 -10.02 1.22
C GLU A 167 -25.62 -9.12 0.45
N LEU A 168 -25.13 -8.01 -0.11
CA LEU A 168 -25.92 -7.07 -0.91
C LEU A 168 -25.45 -6.98 -2.37
N GLU A 169 -24.68 -7.97 -2.83
CA GLU A 169 -24.16 -8.06 -4.20
C GLU A 169 -23.34 -6.82 -4.60
N LYS A 170 -22.51 -6.31 -3.67
CA LYS A 170 -21.65 -5.16 -3.90
C LYS A 170 -20.22 -5.59 -4.10
N ILE A 171 -19.55 -4.90 -5.01
CA ILE A 171 -18.13 -5.12 -5.34
C ILE A 171 -17.26 -4.58 -4.21
N PHE A 172 -16.26 -5.36 -3.82
CA PHE A 172 -15.29 -5.01 -2.79
C PHE A 172 -13.88 -4.88 -3.35
N HIS A 173 -13.35 -3.68 -3.34
CA HIS A 173 -11.96 -3.37 -3.69
C HIS A 173 -11.14 -3.11 -2.44
N THR A 174 -9.88 -3.58 -2.43
CA THR A 174 -8.92 -3.24 -1.39
C THR A 174 -7.62 -2.67 -1.97
N ASP A 175 -7.19 -1.51 -1.43
CA ASP A 175 -5.81 -1.05 -1.62
C ASP A 175 -4.88 -1.87 -0.71
N ALA A 176 -4.17 -2.83 -1.29
CA ALA A 176 -3.23 -3.70 -0.58
C ALA A 176 -1.77 -3.32 -0.82
N VAL A 177 -1.52 -2.10 -1.29
CA VAL A 177 -0.18 -1.60 -1.63
C VAL A 177 0.83 -1.75 -0.48
N GLN A 178 0.38 -1.58 0.77
CA GLN A 178 1.24 -1.75 1.94
C GLN A 178 1.31 -3.19 2.47
N ALA A 179 0.40 -4.07 2.04
CA ALA A 179 0.27 -5.42 2.59
C ALA A 179 0.93 -6.50 1.72
N VAL A 180 0.81 -6.39 0.38
CA VAL A 180 1.39 -7.34 -0.58
C VAL A 180 2.90 -7.43 -0.39
N GLY A 181 3.42 -8.66 -0.23
CA GLY A 181 4.82 -8.95 0.03
C GLY A 181 5.27 -8.78 1.49
N HIS A 182 4.39 -8.33 2.40
CA HIS A 182 4.70 -8.13 3.82
C HIS A 182 3.91 -9.04 4.76
N ILE A 183 2.68 -9.40 4.39
CA ILE A 183 1.83 -10.36 5.10
C ILE A 183 1.22 -11.32 4.09
N PRO A 184 0.76 -12.52 4.52
CA PRO A 184 0.08 -13.46 3.62
C PRO A 184 -1.19 -12.84 3.03
N ILE A 185 -1.32 -12.96 1.71
CA ILE A 185 -2.53 -12.54 0.97
C ILE A 185 -3.10 -13.75 0.26
N ASP A 186 -4.38 -13.99 0.47
CA ASP A 186 -5.18 -14.96 -0.24
C ASP A 186 -6.48 -14.26 -0.65
N VAL A 187 -6.58 -13.87 -1.92
CA VAL A 187 -7.70 -13.07 -2.43
C VAL A 187 -9.03 -13.82 -2.34
N LYS A 188 -8.99 -15.15 -2.48
CA LYS A 188 -10.18 -16.00 -2.38
C LYS A 188 -10.68 -16.09 -0.93
N ASN A 189 -9.76 -16.24 0.04
CA ASN A 189 -10.12 -16.26 1.47
C ASN A 189 -10.52 -14.87 1.98
N LEU A 190 -9.92 -13.80 1.47
CA LEU A 190 -10.31 -12.42 1.80
C LEU A 190 -11.67 -12.06 1.21
N GLY A 191 -12.08 -12.73 0.14
CA GLY A 191 -13.33 -12.46 -0.57
C GLY A 191 -13.33 -11.10 -1.26
N VAL A 192 -12.19 -10.63 -1.75
CA VAL A 192 -12.10 -9.35 -2.46
C VAL A 192 -12.28 -9.55 -3.95
N ASP A 193 -13.05 -8.69 -4.60
CA ASP A 193 -13.25 -8.72 -6.04
C ASP A 193 -12.12 -8.03 -6.79
N MET A 194 -11.46 -7.05 -6.14
CA MET A 194 -10.31 -6.34 -6.71
C MET A 194 -9.28 -6.02 -5.63
N LEU A 195 -7.99 -6.04 -6.04
CA LEU A 195 -6.88 -5.69 -5.16
C LEU A 195 -5.83 -4.90 -5.94
N SER A 196 -5.37 -3.78 -5.35
CA SER A 196 -4.30 -2.96 -5.90
C SER A 196 -2.95 -3.19 -5.22
N ALA A 197 -1.86 -3.28 -5.99
CA ALA A 197 -0.51 -3.45 -5.50
C ALA A 197 0.51 -2.57 -6.24
N SER A 198 1.67 -2.33 -5.62
CA SER A 198 2.75 -1.52 -6.17
C SER A 198 4.12 -2.11 -5.85
N ALA A 199 4.90 -2.40 -6.88
CA ALA A 199 6.16 -3.16 -6.77
C ALA A 199 7.18 -2.53 -5.82
N HIS A 200 7.31 -1.21 -5.82
CA HIS A 200 8.29 -0.51 -5.00
C HIS A 200 8.02 -0.58 -3.48
N LYS A 201 6.92 -1.15 -3.06
CA LYS A 201 6.62 -1.39 -1.65
C LYS A 201 7.14 -2.74 -1.16
N PHE A 202 7.36 -3.69 -2.08
CA PHE A 202 7.88 -5.03 -1.79
C PHE A 202 9.18 -5.34 -2.56
N ASN A 203 10.11 -4.39 -2.57
CA ASN A 203 11.45 -4.52 -3.16
C ASN A 203 11.47 -4.74 -4.69
N GLY A 204 10.40 -4.42 -5.39
CA GLY A 204 10.34 -4.36 -6.85
C GLY A 204 10.70 -2.97 -7.39
N SER A 205 10.63 -2.81 -8.72
CA SER A 205 10.91 -1.55 -9.40
C SER A 205 9.84 -0.49 -9.17
N LYS A 206 10.23 0.78 -9.16
CA LYS A 206 9.29 1.90 -9.27
C LYS A 206 8.66 1.91 -10.68
N GLY A 207 7.45 2.44 -10.80
CA GLY A 207 6.75 2.54 -12.08
C GLY A 207 6.12 1.23 -12.56
N THR A 208 5.96 0.24 -11.68
CA THR A 208 5.19 -0.99 -11.91
C THR A 208 4.32 -1.35 -10.73
N GLY A 209 3.22 -2.02 -11.01
CA GLY A 209 2.28 -2.58 -10.07
C GLY A 209 1.32 -3.51 -10.78
N PHE A 210 0.31 -3.95 -10.07
CA PHE A 210 -0.76 -4.74 -10.68
C PHE A 210 -2.10 -4.47 -10.02
N LEU A 211 -3.14 -4.73 -10.80
CA LEU A 211 -4.50 -4.85 -10.34
C LEU A 211 -4.89 -6.32 -10.44
N TYR A 212 -5.34 -6.91 -9.34
CA TYR A 212 -6.12 -8.13 -9.36
C TYR A 212 -7.59 -7.76 -9.57
N ALA A 213 -8.26 -8.46 -10.46
CA ALA A 213 -9.71 -8.39 -10.64
C ALA A 213 -10.24 -9.80 -10.84
N GLU A 214 -11.23 -10.21 -10.03
CA GLU A 214 -11.85 -11.54 -10.07
C GLU A 214 -12.39 -11.83 -11.50
N LYS A 215 -12.20 -13.06 -11.97
CA LYS A 215 -12.43 -13.47 -13.35
C LYS A 215 -13.82 -13.20 -13.90
N ASN A 216 -14.85 -13.32 -13.07
CA ASN A 216 -16.24 -13.10 -13.48
C ASN A 216 -16.65 -11.63 -13.33
N LEU A 217 -15.79 -10.80 -12.75
CA LEU A 217 -16.06 -9.38 -12.57
C LEU A 217 -15.98 -8.67 -13.94
N LYS A 218 -17.05 -8.01 -14.32
CA LYS A 218 -17.05 -7.22 -15.56
C LYS A 218 -16.30 -5.92 -15.34
N ILE A 219 -15.06 -5.86 -15.81
CA ILE A 219 -14.25 -4.64 -15.85
C ILE A 219 -14.18 -4.09 -17.28
N PHE A 220 -13.82 -2.82 -17.43
CA PHE A 220 -13.70 -2.11 -18.71
C PHE A 220 -12.27 -1.62 -18.91
N PRO A 221 -11.83 -1.42 -20.15
CA PRO A 221 -10.53 -0.83 -20.44
C PRO A 221 -10.33 0.48 -19.68
N TYR A 222 -9.14 0.63 -19.08
CA TYR A 222 -8.79 1.84 -18.33
C TYR A 222 -7.95 2.82 -19.16
N ILE A 223 -7.02 2.28 -19.95
CA ILE A 223 -6.22 3.05 -20.91
C ILE A 223 -6.49 2.48 -22.27
N ASP A 224 -7.17 3.25 -23.11
CA ASP A 224 -7.46 2.86 -24.47
C ASP A 224 -6.18 2.77 -25.29
N GLY A 225 -6.07 1.75 -26.16
CA GLY A 225 -4.87 1.54 -26.97
C GLY A 225 -4.91 0.26 -27.77
N GLY A 226 -3.77 -0.44 -27.86
CA GLY A 226 -3.66 -1.73 -28.52
C GLY A 226 -4.17 -2.89 -27.66
N GLY A 227 -3.91 -4.14 -28.11
CA GLY A 227 -4.38 -5.37 -27.46
C GLY A 227 -3.62 -5.79 -26.19
N GLN A 228 -2.78 -4.94 -25.62
CA GLN A 228 -2.02 -5.25 -24.41
C GLN A 228 -2.95 -5.50 -23.21
N GLU A 229 -2.49 -6.30 -22.25
CA GLU A 229 -3.26 -6.67 -21.06
C GLU A 229 -4.70 -7.08 -21.41
N PHE A 230 -4.84 -7.98 -22.37
CA PHE A 230 -6.15 -8.49 -22.85
C PHE A 230 -7.07 -7.38 -23.40
N SER A 231 -6.49 -6.34 -24.02
CA SER A 231 -7.18 -5.12 -24.47
C SER A 231 -7.77 -4.25 -23.35
N MET A 232 -7.33 -4.47 -22.11
CA MET A 232 -7.86 -3.78 -20.93
C MET A 232 -6.97 -2.61 -20.49
N ARG A 233 -5.70 -2.62 -20.88
CA ARG A 233 -4.77 -1.55 -20.57
C ARG A 233 -3.72 -1.40 -21.68
N GLY A 234 -3.93 -0.42 -22.57
CA GLY A 234 -3.05 -0.13 -23.71
C GLY A 234 -1.66 0.35 -23.31
N GLY A 235 -0.73 0.29 -24.25
CA GLY A 235 0.67 0.68 -24.09
C GLY A 235 1.61 -0.52 -23.96
N THR A 236 2.78 -0.44 -24.63
CA THR A 236 3.78 -1.52 -24.63
C THR A 236 4.19 -1.89 -23.21
N GLU A 237 4.17 -3.16 -22.90
CA GLU A 237 4.44 -3.70 -21.57
C GLU A 237 5.91 -3.49 -21.17
N ASN A 238 6.15 -3.00 -19.97
CA ASN A 238 7.49 -2.85 -19.39
C ASN A 238 7.97 -4.20 -18.82
N ILE A 239 8.24 -5.14 -19.71
CA ILE A 239 8.57 -6.53 -19.34
C ILE A 239 9.76 -6.64 -18.37
N PRO A 240 10.88 -5.89 -18.55
CA PRO A 240 11.97 -5.97 -17.60
C PRO A 240 11.56 -5.61 -16.16
N ALA A 241 10.77 -4.56 -16.01
CA ALA A 241 10.31 -4.14 -14.68
C ALA A 241 9.19 -5.05 -14.14
N ILE A 242 8.33 -5.63 -15.00
CA ILE A 242 7.31 -6.62 -14.63
C ILE A 242 7.98 -7.91 -14.12
N ALA A 243 8.99 -8.41 -14.82
CA ALA A 243 9.73 -9.60 -14.41
C ALA A 243 10.48 -9.38 -13.08
N ALA A 244 11.09 -8.20 -12.90
CA ALA A 244 11.71 -7.80 -11.64
C ALA A 244 10.69 -7.72 -10.50
N MET A 245 9.48 -7.19 -10.75
CA MET A 245 8.38 -7.17 -9.77
C MET A 245 7.98 -8.58 -9.36
N ALA A 246 7.79 -9.49 -10.31
CA ALA A 246 7.40 -10.87 -10.05
C ALA A 246 8.45 -11.61 -9.22
N LEU A 247 9.75 -11.46 -9.56
CA LEU A 247 10.85 -12.05 -8.81
C LEU A 247 10.92 -11.50 -7.38
N ALA A 248 10.81 -10.18 -7.20
CA ALA A 248 10.85 -9.56 -5.89
C ALA A 248 9.68 -10.04 -5.00
N LEU A 249 8.48 -10.16 -5.56
CA LEU A 249 7.31 -10.65 -4.83
C LEU A 249 7.49 -12.12 -4.42
N GLU A 250 7.89 -12.99 -5.34
CA GLU A 250 8.16 -14.41 -5.09
C GLU A 250 9.19 -14.59 -3.96
N LYS A 251 10.29 -13.82 -3.96
CA LYS A 251 11.30 -13.84 -2.89
C LYS A 251 10.71 -13.38 -1.56
N ASN A 252 9.95 -12.30 -1.53
CA ASN A 252 9.33 -11.82 -0.30
C ASN A 252 8.34 -12.85 0.28
N TYR A 253 7.55 -13.53 -0.55
CA TYR A 253 6.67 -14.60 -0.09
C TYR A 253 7.42 -15.79 0.47
N ARG A 254 8.47 -16.25 -0.22
CA ARG A 254 9.33 -17.35 0.25
C ARG A 254 9.99 -17.04 1.59
N GLU A 255 10.41 -15.80 1.82
CA GLU A 255 11.14 -15.37 3.01
C GLU A 255 10.23 -14.67 4.05
N MET A 256 8.92 -14.62 3.81
CA MET A 256 7.97 -13.78 4.55
C MET A 256 8.02 -14.03 6.06
N LYS A 257 7.94 -15.29 6.50
CA LYS A 257 7.96 -15.63 7.93
C LYS A 257 9.22 -15.10 8.61
N LYS A 258 10.39 -15.35 8.02
CA LYS A 258 11.70 -14.88 8.51
C LYS A 258 11.74 -13.34 8.57
N ASN A 259 11.24 -12.67 7.53
CA ASN A 259 11.24 -11.22 7.47
C ASN A 259 10.30 -10.62 8.52
N ILE A 260 9.11 -11.18 8.72
CA ILE A 260 8.15 -10.78 9.77
C ILE A 260 8.80 -10.87 11.15
N GLU A 261 9.40 -12.00 11.48
CA GLU A 261 10.07 -12.23 12.76
C GLU A 261 11.21 -11.20 12.98
N LYS A 262 12.03 -11.00 11.96
CA LYS A 262 13.16 -10.06 11.98
C LYS A 262 12.72 -8.62 12.22
N VAL A 263 11.83 -8.09 11.37
CA VAL A 263 11.43 -6.66 11.48
C VAL A 263 10.62 -6.39 12.75
N SER A 264 9.87 -7.38 13.22
CA SER A 264 9.13 -7.27 14.49
C SER A 264 10.08 -7.21 15.68
N ALA A 265 11.14 -8.03 15.69
CA ALA A 265 12.17 -7.99 16.73
C ALA A 265 12.90 -6.63 16.76
N VAL A 266 13.27 -6.10 15.57
CA VAL A 266 13.91 -4.78 15.46
C VAL A 266 12.98 -3.67 15.98
N ALA A 267 11.69 -3.69 15.61
CA ALA A 267 10.72 -2.72 16.10
C ALA A 267 10.53 -2.81 17.63
N LYS A 268 10.50 -4.01 18.18
CA LYS A 268 10.37 -4.26 19.62
C LYS A 268 11.53 -3.63 20.41
N ILE A 269 12.77 -3.81 19.96
CA ILE A 269 13.96 -3.20 20.59
C ILE A 269 13.80 -1.68 20.69
N LEU A 270 13.40 -1.01 19.62
CA LEU A 270 13.20 0.44 19.65
C LEU A 270 12.17 0.86 20.71
N ILE A 271 11.03 0.17 20.75
CA ILE A 271 9.96 0.46 21.72
C ILE A 271 10.44 0.24 23.17
N GLU A 272 11.14 -0.86 23.44
CA GLU A 272 11.69 -1.18 24.75
C GLU A 272 12.68 -0.11 25.21
N ARG A 273 13.61 0.34 24.35
CA ARG A 273 14.56 1.40 24.67
C ARG A 273 13.90 2.74 25.00
N LEU A 274 12.82 3.10 24.30
CA LEU A 274 12.07 4.32 24.61
C LEU A 274 11.34 4.20 25.96
N LYS A 275 10.75 3.05 26.28
CA LYS A 275 10.06 2.77 27.54
C LYS A 275 11.02 2.76 28.72
N ASP A 276 12.16 2.07 28.61
CA ASP A 276 13.19 1.98 29.66
C ASP A 276 13.77 3.34 30.04
N ASN A 277 13.71 4.30 29.13
CA ASN A 277 14.15 5.68 29.38
C ASN A 277 13.01 6.64 29.77
N ASN A 278 11.81 6.12 30.10
CA ASN A 278 10.64 6.89 30.55
C ASN A 278 10.22 8.00 29.58
N ILE A 279 10.32 7.78 28.28
CA ILE A 279 9.86 8.75 27.28
C ILE A 279 8.34 8.71 27.22
N ASP A 280 7.72 9.89 27.24
CA ASP A 280 6.27 10.06 27.10
C ASP A 280 5.90 10.08 25.61
N PHE A 281 5.37 8.94 25.11
CA PHE A 281 4.96 8.77 23.72
C PHE A 281 3.76 7.85 23.57
N ILE A 282 3.07 7.98 22.44
CA ILE A 282 1.96 7.12 22.03
C ILE A 282 2.38 6.33 20.80
N ILE A 283 2.05 5.03 20.77
CA ILE A 283 2.12 4.21 19.57
C ILE A 283 0.75 4.30 18.88
N ASN A 284 0.69 4.98 17.74
CA ASN A 284 -0.53 5.14 16.98
C ASN A 284 -0.87 3.85 16.20
N GLY A 285 -2.17 3.56 16.05
CA GLY A 285 -2.67 2.34 15.42
C GLY A 285 -2.87 1.19 16.40
N GLY A 286 -3.52 0.11 15.94
CA GLY A 286 -3.84 -1.07 16.74
C GLY A 286 -2.65 -2.02 16.93
N GLU A 287 -2.85 -3.08 17.73
CA GLU A 287 -1.87 -4.17 17.85
C GLU A 287 -1.80 -4.99 16.56
N ASN A 288 -2.94 -5.17 15.88
CA ASN A 288 -3.01 -5.79 14.56
C ASN A 288 -2.49 -4.82 13.50
N ARG A 289 -1.17 -4.81 13.30
CA ARG A 289 -0.47 -3.94 12.36
C ARG A 289 0.56 -4.67 11.53
N LEU A 290 0.99 -4.05 10.44
CA LEU A 290 2.10 -4.55 9.62
C LEU A 290 3.37 -4.71 10.46
N PRO A 291 4.10 -5.83 10.29
CA PRO A 291 5.36 -6.08 10.98
C PRO A 291 6.38 -4.97 10.73
N GLY A 292 7.09 -4.54 11.77
CA GLY A 292 8.11 -3.50 11.66
C GLY A 292 7.59 -2.08 11.41
N HIS A 293 6.28 -1.87 11.40
CA HIS A 293 5.64 -0.59 11.15
C HIS A 293 5.29 0.12 12.46
N LEU A 294 5.96 1.22 12.74
CA LEU A 294 5.75 2.05 13.92
C LEU A 294 5.34 3.48 13.51
N ASN A 295 4.33 4.00 14.18
CA ASN A 295 3.94 5.40 14.12
C ASN A 295 3.92 5.91 15.56
N LEU A 296 4.86 6.80 15.90
CA LEU A 296 5.12 7.25 17.26
C LEU A 296 4.85 8.74 17.39
N SER A 297 4.04 9.13 18.36
CA SER A 297 3.76 10.53 18.69
C SER A 297 4.41 10.89 20.04
N PHE A 298 5.30 11.86 20.05
CA PHE A 298 6.01 12.35 21.22
C PHE A 298 5.33 13.62 21.73
N LYS A 299 5.09 13.67 23.04
CA LYS A 299 4.38 14.78 23.69
C LYS A 299 5.16 16.11 23.58
N ASN A 300 4.45 17.15 23.14
CA ASN A 300 4.98 18.51 22.99
C ASN A 300 6.20 18.66 22.06
N PHE A 301 6.43 17.68 21.17
CA PHE A 301 7.46 17.75 20.14
C PHE A 301 6.87 18.11 18.78
N ASP A 302 7.76 18.43 17.85
CA ASP A 302 7.46 18.62 16.44
C ASP A 302 8.11 17.53 15.60
N GLY A 303 7.31 16.79 14.84
CA GLY A 303 7.74 15.65 14.06
C GLY A 303 8.71 16.00 12.93
N GLU A 304 8.57 17.19 12.32
CA GLU A 304 9.52 17.66 11.29
C GLU A 304 10.89 17.94 11.93
N THR A 305 10.90 18.54 13.11
CA THR A 305 12.15 18.76 13.86
C THR A 305 12.82 17.44 14.24
N LEU A 306 12.04 16.44 14.71
CA LEU A 306 12.56 15.09 15.00
C LEU A 306 13.14 14.44 13.74
N MET A 307 12.41 14.45 12.64
CA MET A 307 12.85 13.89 11.35
C MET A 307 14.13 14.57 10.87
N ASN A 308 14.19 15.90 10.84
CA ASN A 308 15.34 16.66 10.36
C ASN A 308 16.60 16.41 11.22
N ARG A 309 16.44 16.32 12.56
CA ARG A 309 17.57 16.01 13.45
C ARG A 309 18.07 14.57 13.28
N LEU A 310 17.19 13.61 12.98
CA LEU A 310 17.57 12.23 12.65
C LEU A 310 18.26 12.17 11.28
N ASP A 311 17.77 12.91 10.29
CA ASP A 311 18.38 13.02 8.96
C ASP A 311 19.83 13.50 9.03
N LEU A 312 20.13 14.52 9.85
CA LEU A 312 21.50 14.98 10.12
C LEU A 312 22.42 13.90 10.73
N LYS A 313 21.84 12.82 11.27
CA LYS A 313 22.54 11.63 11.76
C LYS A 313 22.53 10.47 10.76
N ASN A 314 22.12 10.71 9.50
CA ASN A 314 21.93 9.69 8.46
C ASN A 314 20.92 8.59 8.87
N ILE A 315 19.87 8.97 9.61
CA ILE A 315 18.75 8.11 9.98
C ILE A 315 17.50 8.67 9.28
N PHE A 316 16.96 7.91 8.34
CA PHE A 316 15.86 8.34 7.47
C PHE A 316 14.54 7.73 7.92
N VAL A 317 13.66 8.59 8.40
CA VAL A 317 12.30 8.29 8.84
C VAL A 317 11.33 9.28 8.16
N SER A 318 10.03 9.12 8.34
CA SER A 318 9.04 10.04 7.76
C SER A 318 8.17 10.67 8.83
N THR A 319 7.59 11.83 8.53
CA THR A 319 6.43 12.33 9.27
C THR A 319 5.15 11.81 8.62
N GLY A 320 4.05 11.67 9.37
CA GLY A 320 2.75 11.24 8.83
C GLY A 320 2.14 12.20 7.79
N SER A 321 2.71 13.40 7.65
CA SER A 321 2.31 14.38 6.65
C SER A 321 3.36 14.44 5.55
N ALA A 322 3.07 13.87 4.36
CA ALA A 322 3.90 14.11 3.18
C ALA A 322 3.85 15.60 2.83
N CYS A 323 4.96 16.30 3.09
CA CYS A 323 5.12 17.73 2.88
C CYS A 323 5.16 18.06 1.38
N ASN A 324 4.12 18.73 0.86
CA ASN A 324 4.18 19.50 -0.37
C ASN A 324 3.50 20.88 -0.23
N SER A 325 3.33 21.40 0.99
CA SER A 325 2.81 22.75 1.17
C SER A 325 3.44 23.38 2.41
N LYS A 326 3.81 24.66 2.30
CA LYS A 326 4.32 25.55 3.37
C LYS A 326 3.36 25.71 4.57
N ILE A 327 2.30 24.92 4.66
CA ILE A 327 1.35 24.91 5.76
C ILE A 327 1.38 23.52 6.39
N LEU A 328 1.79 23.43 7.63
CA LEU A 328 1.74 22.24 8.51
C LEU A 328 0.30 21.67 8.53
N LYS A 329 0.00 20.75 7.61
CA LYS A 329 -1.27 20.03 7.62
C LYS A 329 -1.08 18.74 8.40
N ILE A 330 -1.71 18.67 9.56
CA ILE A 330 -1.84 17.41 10.32
C ILE A 330 -2.47 16.35 9.40
N SER A 331 -1.91 15.15 9.41
CA SER A 331 -2.42 14.02 8.64
C SER A 331 -3.91 13.75 8.91
N HIS A 332 -4.68 13.52 7.85
CA HIS A 332 -6.09 13.13 7.96
C HIS A 332 -6.26 11.78 8.70
N VAL A 333 -5.26 10.89 8.62
CA VAL A 333 -5.24 9.61 9.34
C VAL A 333 -5.16 9.87 10.84
N LEU A 334 -4.18 10.64 11.30
CA LEU A 334 -4.01 10.97 12.72
C LEU A 334 -5.21 11.74 13.30
N GLN A 335 -5.83 12.61 12.48
CA GLN A 335 -7.08 13.27 12.86
C GLN A 335 -8.23 12.28 13.02
N ALA A 336 -8.35 11.29 12.10
CA ALA A 336 -9.37 10.26 12.16
C ALA A 336 -9.21 9.35 13.40
N LEU A 337 -7.97 9.07 13.82
CA LEU A 337 -7.66 8.34 15.04
C LEU A 337 -7.86 9.16 16.32
N LYS A 338 -8.12 10.46 16.21
CA LYS A 338 -8.31 11.39 17.33
C LYS A 338 -7.11 11.45 18.29
N ILE A 339 -5.88 11.44 17.73
CA ILE A 339 -4.67 11.56 18.53
C ILE A 339 -4.69 12.86 19.33
N PRO A 340 -4.33 12.87 20.64
CA PRO A 340 -4.36 14.07 21.48
C PRO A 340 -3.51 15.22 20.90
N LYS A 341 -3.96 16.46 21.11
CA LYS A 341 -3.36 17.65 20.49
C LYS A 341 -1.90 17.89 20.86
N ASP A 342 -1.52 17.53 22.07
CA ASP A 342 -0.17 17.61 22.60
C ASP A 342 0.79 16.55 22.07
N TYR A 343 0.26 15.50 21.42
CA TYR A 343 1.06 14.43 20.79
C TYR A 343 1.08 14.51 19.26
N ILE A 344 -0.04 14.91 18.64
CA ILE A 344 -0.24 14.74 17.19
C ILE A 344 0.81 15.45 16.33
N ARG A 345 1.36 16.58 16.81
CA ARG A 345 2.42 17.30 16.10
C ARG A 345 3.78 16.61 16.20
N GLY A 346 4.04 15.88 17.26
CA GLY A 346 5.29 15.15 17.51
C GLY A 346 5.33 13.78 16.83
N THR A 347 4.57 13.56 15.76
CA THR A 347 4.44 12.24 15.14
C THR A 347 5.52 12.00 14.09
N ILE A 348 6.20 10.87 14.22
CA ILE A 348 7.07 10.29 13.17
C ILE A 348 6.66 8.85 12.87
N ARG A 349 6.87 8.44 11.62
CA ARG A 349 6.71 7.05 11.18
C ARG A 349 8.08 6.42 10.98
N ILE A 350 8.31 5.27 11.59
CA ILE A 350 9.51 4.45 11.47
C ILE A 350 9.09 3.09 10.94
N THR A 351 9.61 2.71 9.77
CA THR A 351 9.21 1.45 9.13
C THR A 351 10.44 0.66 8.72
N PHE A 352 10.65 -0.46 9.41
CA PHE A 352 11.77 -1.36 9.18
C PHE A 352 11.49 -2.28 7.99
N GLY A 353 12.53 -2.51 7.19
CA GLY A 353 12.54 -3.47 6.09
C GLY A 353 13.52 -4.62 6.35
N LYS A 354 13.56 -5.59 5.44
CA LYS A 354 14.40 -6.80 5.55
C LYS A 354 15.90 -6.52 5.74
N GLU A 355 16.37 -5.34 5.37
CA GLU A 355 17.78 -4.94 5.51
C GLU A 355 18.11 -4.46 6.94
N ASN A 356 17.11 -4.00 7.70
CA ASN A 356 17.36 -3.48 9.05
C ASN A 356 17.76 -4.59 10.03
N ILE A 357 18.66 -4.23 10.95
CA ILE A 357 19.22 -5.12 11.98
C ILE A 357 18.96 -4.54 13.39
N PRO A 358 19.11 -5.33 14.47
CA PRO A 358 18.95 -4.87 15.85
C PRO A 358 19.72 -3.58 16.18
N ASP A 359 20.97 -3.45 15.71
CA ASP A 359 21.82 -2.28 15.93
C ASP A 359 21.22 -1.00 15.33
N ASP A 360 20.43 -1.10 14.23
CA ASP A 360 19.72 0.06 13.68
C ASP A 360 18.70 0.61 14.67
N ALA A 361 17.93 -0.26 15.34
CA ALA A 361 16.95 0.14 16.36
C ALA A 361 17.62 0.77 17.57
N GLU A 362 18.73 0.20 18.04
CA GLU A 362 19.55 0.78 19.14
C GLU A 362 20.06 2.18 18.77
N ASN A 363 20.59 2.34 17.56
CA ASN A 363 21.08 3.63 17.09
C ASN A 363 19.95 4.67 16.91
N ILE A 364 18.78 4.27 16.40
CA ILE A 364 17.61 5.15 16.30
C ILE A 364 17.17 5.57 17.72
N ALA A 365 17.04 4.61 18.65
CA ALA A 365 16.66 4.89 20.03
C ALA A 365 17.63 5.87 20.70
N LYS A 366 18.94 5.61 20.62
CA LYS A 366 19.99 6.48 21.19
C LYS A 366 19.88 7.92 20.69
N ASN A 367 19.71 8.11 19.38
CA ASN A 367 19.62 9.44 18.78
C ASN A 367 18.28 10.12 19.14
N LEU A 368 17.16 9.41 19.12
CA LEU A 368 15.87 9.92 19.58
C LEU A 368 15.95 10.37 21.05
N LEU A 369 16.50 9.56 21.92
CA LEU A 369 16.67 9.91 23.35
C LEU A 369 17.52 11.16 23.53
N GLN A 370 18.59 11.33 22.75
CA GLN A 370 19.41 12.53 22.78
C GLN A 370 18.61 13.76 22.35
N ILE A 371 17.84 13.64 21.25
CA ILE A 371 17.03 14.75 20.71
C ILE A 371 15.93 15.13 21.71
N LEU A 372 15.22 14.14 22.27
CA LEU A 372 14.10 14.35 23.19
C LEU A 372 14.53 14.95 24.53
N LYS A 373 15.75 14.67 25.01
CA LYS A 373 16.30 15.23 26.24
C LYS A 373 16.89 16.63 26.06
N THR A 374 17.26 17.04 24.86
CA THR A 374 17.91 18.34 24.58
C THR A 374 16.98 19.41 24.03
N SER A 375 15.72 19.07 23.76
CA SER A 375 14.71 20.03 23.31
C SER A 375 13.80 20.42 24.48
N PRO A 376 13.53 21.72 24.67
CA PRO A 376 12.59 22.21 25.68
C PRO A 376 11.16 21.86 25.36
#